data_b741d0f9ba3525c84913162987450caf
#
_entry.id   b741d0f9ba3525c84913162987450caf
#
_cell.length_a   1.000
_cell.length_b   1.000
_cell.length_c   1.000
_cell.angle_alpha   90.00
_cell.angle_beta   90.00
_cell.angle_gamma   90.00
#
_symmetry.space_group_name_H-M   'P 1'
#
loop_
_entity.id
_entity.type
_entity.pdbx_description
1 polymer ?
#
loop_
_entity_poly.entity_id
_entity_poly.type
_entity_poly.pdbx_seq_one_letter_code
_entity_poly.pdbx_strand_id
1 'polypeptide(L)'
;MQNIRAAAVQMISSTDPDANTAAMKRLVRQAAEQGADWVLLPEYWPLMGRNDTDKLAFAEPLVSGRLGETRYARFQTALSETAAECGVVRFGGTVPLQSPDAGKVMNTMLVYGRDGAQIGLYHKMHLFGFSGLGERYAEADTISAGGDVPELSADEVPLAAGICYDLRFPEFFRAQRPFDVLLLPAAFTYTTGRAHWELLLRARAVENQCYVIAAAQGGEHESGRRTFGHSMIIDPWGEVLAVLPEGEGVVVADLDGARLQSVRTRLPALKHRLLQTIL
;
A
#
# COMPACT_ATOMS: atom_id res chain seq x y z
N MET A 1 -1.75 6.30 20.00
CA MET A 1 -1.11 7.08 18.92
C MET A 1 -1.48 8.55 19.03
N GLN A 2 -0.64 9.45 18.52
CA GLN A 2 -0.98 10.86 18.30
C GLN A 2 -1.95 11.02 17.12
N ASN A 3 -2.53 12.22 16.96
CA ASN A 3 -3.33 12.51 15.77
C ASN A 3 -2.43 12.64 14.54
N ILE A 4 -2.84 12.05 13.43
CA ILE A 4 -2.09 12.01 12.17
C ILE A 4 -3.04 12.33 11.04
N ARG A 5 -2.65 13.23 10.16
CA ARG A 5 -3.38 13.49 8.92
C ARG A 5 -2.83 12.60 7.82
N ALA A 6 -3.62 11.63 7.38
CA ALA A 6 -3.21 10.61 6.42
C ALA A 6 -3.81 10.85 5.04
N ALA A 7 -3.06 10.52 4.00
CA ALA A 7 -3.50 10.56 2.62
C ALA A 7 -3.35 9.20 1.93
N ALA A 8 -4.34 8.82 1.13
CA ALA A 8 -4.26 7.73 0.17
C ALA A 8 -4.30 8.28 -1.26
N VAL A 9 -3.30 7.93 -2.04
CA VAL A 9 -3.16 8.36 -3.44
C VAL A 9 -3.77 7.33 -4.37
N GLN A 10 -4.61 7.77 -5.31
CA GLN A 10 -5.12 6.97 -6.41
C GLN A 10 -4.44 7.37 -7.71
N MET A 11 -3.94 6.38 -8.46
CA MET A 11 -3.29 6.61 -9.75
C MET A 11 -3.92 5.75 -10.85
N ILE A 12 -3.71 6.17 -12.09
CA ILE A 12 -3.96 5.37 -13.29
C ILE A 12 -2.62 5.25 -14.01
N SER A 13 -1.76 4.38 -13.47
CA SER A 13 -0.40 4.23 -14.00
C SER A 13 -0.41 3.69 -15.44
N SER A 14 0.42 4.27 -16.26
CA SER A 14 0.62 3.94 -17.67
C SER A 14 1.80 2.99 -17.88
N THR A 15 2.13 2.72 -19.13
CA THR A 15 3.35 1.99 -19.51
C THR A 15 4.62 2.85 -19.52
N ASP A 16 4.49 4.15 -19.24
CA ASP A 16 5.61 5.11 -19.14
C ASP A 16 5.98 5.39 -17.68
N PRO A 17 7.10 4.83 -17.17
CA PRO A 17 7.54 5.06 -15.80
C PRO A 17 7.92 6.50 -15.48
N ASP A 18 8.34 7.29 -16.47
CA ASP A 18 8.71 8.69 -16.22
C ASP A 18 7.46 9.54 -16.03
N ALA A 19 6.42 9.32 -16.85
CA ALA A 19 5.11 9.94 -16.68
C ALA A 19 4.49 9.54 -15.32
N ASN A 20 4.55 8.25 -14.95
CA ASN A 20 4.05 7.77 -13.66
C ASN A 20 4.80 8.39 -12.48
N THR A 21 6.14 8.52 -12.59
CA THR A 21 6.96 9.17 -11.56
C THR A 21 6.59 10.66 -11.41
N ALA A 22 6.36 11.37 -12.52
CA ALA A 22 5.92 12.75 -12.48
C ALA A 22 4.52 12.90 -11.83
N ALA A 23 3.58 12.02 -12.19
CA ALA A 23 2.24 11.98 -11.58
C ALA A 23 2.30 11.70 -10.09
N MET A 24 3.10 10.72 -9.68
CA MET A 24 3.33 10.38 -8.28
C MET A 24 3.87 11.58 -7.49
N LYS A 25 4.94 12.25 -7.98
CA LYS A 25 5.52 13.45 -7.33
C LYS A 25 4.47 14.57 -7.18
N ARG A 26 3.67 14.81 -8.20
CA ARG A 26 2.58 15.81 -8.18
C ARG A 26 1.52 15.48 -7.13
N LEU A 27 1.06 14.23 -7.08
CA LEU A 27 0.01 13.80 -6.14
C LEU A 27 0.48 13.80 -4.68
N VAL A 28 1.75 13.47 -4.42
CA VAL A 28 2.32 13.56 -3.08
C VAL A 28 2.43 15.01 -2.61
N ARG A 29 2.86 15.94 -3.50
CA ARG A 29 2.85 17.37 -3.17
C ARG A 29 1.43 17.86 -2.88
N GLN A 30 0.45 17.46 -3.69
CA GLN A 30 -0.96 17.78 -3.45
C GLN A 30 -1.46 17.25 -2.08
N ALA A 31 -1.04 16.06 -1.66
CA ALA A 31 -1.35 15.53 -0.33
C ALA A 31 -0.70 16.39 0.78
N ALA A 32 0.58 16.74 0.63
CA ALA A 32 1.30 17.57 1.58
C ALA A 32 0.70 18.99 1.69
N GLU A 33 0.28 19.60 0.57
CA GLU A 33 -0.42 20.89 0.53
C GLU A 33 -1.77 20.83 1.27
N GLN A 34 -2.41 19.66 1.35
CA GLN A 34 -3.60 19.41 2.15
C GLN A 34 -3.27 19.09 3.62
N GLY A 35 -2.00 19.21 4.02
CA GLY A 35 -1.52 19.01 5.38
C GLY A 35 -1.32 17.55 5.77
N ALA A 36 -1.16 16.63 4.82
CA ALA A 36 -0.91 15.23 5.14
C ALA A 36 0.46 15.04 5.79
N ASP A 37 0.48 14.32 6.92
CA ASP A 37 1.67 13.82 7.58
C ASP A 37 2.19 12.53 6.96
N TRP A 38 1.24 11.68 6.54
CA TRP A 38 1.47 10.35 5.98
C TRP A 38 0.84 10.22 4.61
N VAL A 39 1.56 9.65 3.66
CA VAL A 39 1.09 9.46 2.28
C VAL A 39 1.34 8.02 1.82
N LEU A 40 0.27 7.30 1.50
CA LEU A 40 0.33 5.96 0.90
C LEU A 40 0.11 6.03 -0.61
N LEU A 41 1.00 5.41 -1.38
CA LEU A 41 0.87 5.21 -2.82
C LEU A 41 0.23 3.85 -3.15
N PRO A 42 -0.34 3.67 -4.37
CA PRO A 42 -0.90 2.40 -4.80
C PRO A 42 0.15 1.36 -5.20
N GLU A 43 -0.28 0.10 -5.33
CA GLU A 43 0.52 -0.97 -5.93
C GLU A 43 0.82 -0.66 -7.40
N TYR A 44 2.01 -1.06 -7.88
CA TYR A 44 2.48 -0.88 -9.28
C TYR A 44 2.46 0.58 -9.77
N TRP A 45 2.60 1.55 -8.87
CA TRP A 45 2.60 2.96 -9.26
C TRP A 45 3.66 3.30 -10.32
N PRO A 46 4.87 2.68 -10.34
CA PRO A 46 5.88 3.03 -11.35
C PRO A 46 5.54 2.57 -12.75
N LEU A 47 4.83 1.43 -12.87
CA LEU A 47 4.57 0.81 -14.16
C LEU A 47 3.34 -0.09 -14.09
N MET A 48 2.36 0.19 -14.92
CA MET A 48 1.30 -0.73 -15.26
C MET A 48 1.54 -1.21 -16.70
N GLY A 49 2.34 -2.28 -16.84
CA GLY A 49 2.79 -2.82 -18.14
C GLY A 49 1.65 -3.37 -19.00
N ARG A 50 1.90 -3.50 -20.28
CA ARG A 50 0.98 -4.20 -21.21
C ARG A 50 1.00 -5.71 -20.98
N ASN A 51 2.18 -6.23 -20.60
CA ASN A 51 2.37 -7.64 -20.27
C ASN A 51 2.89 -7.77 -18.82
N ASP A 52 2.61 -8.91 -18.19
CA ASP A 52 3.07 -9.18 -16.82
C ASP A 52 4.60 -9.23 -16.69
N THR A 53 5.32 -9.47 -17.79
CA THR A 53 6.79 -9.52 -17.85
C THR A 53 7.45 -8.14 -17.97
N ASP A 54 6.71 -7.09 -18.32
CA ASP A 54 7.31 -5.75 -18.56
C ASP A 54 8.03 -5.20 -17.33
N LYS A 55 7.55 -5.53 -16.13
CA LYS A 55 8.17 -5.13 -14.85
C LYS A 55 9.58 -5.65 -14.64
N LEU A 56 9.96 -6.77 -15.31
CA LEU A 56 11.28 -7.39 -15.16
C LEU A 56 12.40 -6.45 -15.62
N ALA A 57 12.15 -5.65 -16.66
CA ALA A 57 13.11 -4.69 -17.20
C ALA A 57 13.36 -3.49 -16.26
N PHE A 58 12.51 -3.31 -15.25
CA PHE A 58 12.55 -2.18 -14.33
C PHE A 58 12.88 -2.59 -12.88
N ALA A 59 13.33 -3.83 -12.67
CA ALA A 59 13.71 -4.33 -11.36
C ALA A 59 14.94 -3.60 -10.82
N GLU A 60 14.79 -2.89 -9.70
CA GLU A 60 15.86 -2.19 -9.02
C GLU A 60 16.54 -3.07 -7.97
N PRO A 61 17.85 -2.94 -7.74
CA PRO A 61 18.46 -3.50 -6.54
C PRO A 61 17.90 -2.77 -5.31
N LEU A 62 17.74 -3.48 -4.20
CA LEU A 62 17.40 -2.81 -2.94
C LEU A 62 18.59 -1.94 -2.49
N VAL A 63 18.32 -0.66 -2.25
CA VAL A 63 19.32 0.29 -1.70
C VAL A 63 18.82 0.76 -0.35
N SER A 64 19.59 0.53 0.70
CA SER A 64 19.25 0.90 2.07
C SER A 64 19.81 2.28 2.43
N GLY A 65 19.11 2.98 3.33
CA GLY A 65 19.52 4.26 3.88
C GLY A 65 18.97 5.46 3.09
N ARG A 66 19.62 6.62 3.26
CA ARG A 66 19.28 7.84 2.53
C ARG A 66 19.86 7.77 1.13
N LEU A 67 19.01 7.79 0.13
CA LEU A 67 19.44 7.71 -1.26
C LEU A 67 19.99 9.07 -1.73
N GLY A 68 21.26 9.05 -2.17
CA GLY A 68 21.73 10.02 -3.13
C GLY A 68 21.29 9.59 -4.54
N GLU A 69 21.49 10.42 -5.56
CA GLU A 69 21.22 10.06 -6.95
C GLU A 69 21.91 8.74 -7.31
N THR A 70 21.15 7.65 -7.35
CA THR A 70 21.64 6.37 -7.83
C THR A 70 20.98 6.05 -9.16
N ARG A 71 21.84 5.93 -10.19
CA ARG A 71 21.45 5.58 -11.56
C ARG A 71 20.66 4.26 -11.66
N TYR A 72 20.72 3.41 -10.61
CA TYR A 72 20.18 2.05 -10.60
C TYR A 72 18.93 1.87 -9.74
N ALA A 73 18.47 2.92 -9.04
CA ALA A 73 17.35 2.86 -8.11
C ALA A 73 16.45 4.10 -8.24
N ARG A 74 16.02 4.41 -9.46
CA ARG A 74 15.29 5.64 -9.78
C ARG A 74 13.95 5.77 -9.05
N PHE A 75 13.23 4.67 -8.85
CA PHE A 75 11.96 4.67 -8.14
C PHE A 75 12.18 4.89 -6.64
N GLN A 76 13.16 4.19 -6.06
CA GLN A 76 13.56 4.38 -4.68
C GLN A 76 14.05 5.82 -4.44
N THR A 77 14.87 6.35 -5.34
CA THR A 77 15.33 7.75 -5.29
C THR A 77 14.14 8.72 -5.32
N ALA A 78 13.20 8.54 -6.25
CA ALA A 78 12.01 9.40 -6.34
C ALA A 78 11.15 9.32 -5.08
N LEU A 79 11.04 8.15 -4.43
CA LEU A 79 10.35 7.98 -3.16
C LEU A 79 11.04 8.73 -2.02
N SER A 80 12.34 8.55 -1.86
CA SER A 80 13.17 9.20 -0.83
C SER A 80 13.16 10.73 -0.95
N GLU A 81 13.47 11.24 -2.15
CA GLU A 81 13.48 12.69 -2.43
C GLU A 81 12.14 13.34 -2.13
N THR A 82 11.04 12.76 -2.61
CA THR A 82 9.72 13.36 -2.43
C THR A 82 9.25 13.30 -0.97
N ALA A 83 9.66 12.28 -0.20
CA ALA A 83 9.43 12.23 1.24
C ALA A 83 10.13 13.40 1.93
N ALA A 84 11.43 13.63 1.63
CA ALA A 84 12.22 14.70 2.19
C ALA A 84 11.74 16.10 1.74
N GLU A 85 11.45 16.29 0.44
CA GLU A 85 10.95 17.54 -0.11
C GLU A 85 9.63 17.98 0.53
N CYS A 86 8.71 17.03 0.75
CA CYS A 86 7.38 17.30 1.30
C CYS A 86 7.34 17.21 2.84
N GLY A 87 8.39 16.70 3.50
CA GLY A 87 8.42 16.51 4.94
C GLY A 87 7.40 15.50 5.46
N VAL A 88 7.00 14.51 4.64
CA VAL A 88 5.98 13.48 4.97
C VAL A 88 6.61 12.12 5.19
N VAL A 89 5.99 11.30 6.05
CA VAL A 89 6.24 9.86 6.04
C VAL A 89 5.60 9.26 4.81
N ARG A 90 6.37 8.49 4.06
CA ARG A 90 5.94 7.95 2.80
C ARG A 90 5.91 6.44 2.78
N PHE A 91 4.74 5.90 2.54
CA PHE A 91 4.52 4.50 2.25
C PHE A 91 4.48 4.34 0.72
N GLY A 92 5.54 3.79 0.16
CA GLY A 92 5.89 3.90 -1.26
C GLY A 92 5.04 3.07 -2.23
N GLY A 93 3.86 2.62 -1.84
CA GLY A 93 3.08 1.73 -2.69
C GLY A 93 3.88 0.47 -2.98
N THR A 94 4.04 0.10 -4.25
CA THR A 94 5.01 -0.95 -4.56
C THR A 94 5.90 -0.61 -5.76
N VAL A 95 7.13 -1.10 -5.67
CA VAL A 95 8.14 -1.05 -6.75
C VAL A 95 8.66 -2.46 -7.03
N PRO A 96 9.05 -2.77 -8.28
CA PRO A 96 9.70 -4.03 -8.61
C PRO A 96 11.16 -4.00 -8.14
N LEU A 97 11.53 -4.86 -7.21
CA LEU A 97 12.92 -5.07 -6.81
C LEU A 97 13.47 -6.38 -7.39
N GLN A 98 14.78 -6.46 -7.51
CA GLN A 98 15.46 -7.69 -7.93
C GLN A 98 15.13 -8.84 -6.99
N SER A 99 14.85 -10.01 -7.57
CA SER A 99 14.57 -11.25 -6.86
C SER A 99 15.77 -12.19 -6.96
N PRO A 100 15.99 -13.04 -5.95
CA PRO A 100 16.94 -14.15 -6.06
C PRO A 100 16.49 -15.18 -7.12
N ASP A 101 15.19 -15.24 -7.43
CA ASP A 101 14.66 -16.17 -8.44
C ASP A 101 14.85 -15.60 -9.84
N ALA A 102 15.48 -16.37 -10.73
CA ALA A 102 15.69 -15.95 -12.11
C ALA A 102 14.36 -15.69 -12.83
N GLY A 103 14.28 -14.58 -13.56
CA GLY A 103 13.08 -14.21 -14.33
C GLY A 103 11.92 -13.68 -13.50
N LYS A 104 12.14 -13.33 -12.22
CA LYS A 104 11.13 -12.75 -11.33
C LYS A 104 11.61 -11.46 -10.67
N VAL A 105 10.65 -10.75 -10.08
CA VAL A 105 10.88 -9.58 -9.21
C VAL A 105 10.23 -9.80 -7.85
N MET A 106 10.66 -9.03 -6.84
CA MET A 106 9.92 -8.84 -5.61
C MET A 106 8.95 -7.67 -5.79
N ASN A 107 7.68 -7.85 -5.46
CA ASN A 107 6.70 -6.77 -5.38
C ASN A 107 6.79 -6.15 -3.99
N THR A 108 7.42 -4.97 -3.87
CA THR A 108 7.90 -4.46 -2.58
C THR A 108 7.35 -3.09 -2.24
N MET A 109 6.76 -2.96 -1.05
CA MET A 109 6.48 -1.67 -0.43
C MET A 109 7.71 -1.22 0.36
N LEU A 110 8.17 0.01 0.10
CA LEU A 110 9.24 0.67 0.83
C LEU A 110 8.66 1.80 1.68
N VAL A 111 9.21 2.02 2.86
CA VAL A 111 8.78 3.09 3.76
C VAL A 111 9.93 4.07 3.98
N TYR A 112 9.64 5.35 3.81
CA TYR A 112 10.61 6.45 3.99
C TYR A 112 10.13 7.42 5.06
N GLY A 113 11.05 7.81 5.95
CA GLY A 113 10.84 8.86 6.91
C GLY A 113 10.80 10.25 6.27
N ARG A 114 10.45 11.26 7.06
CA ARG A 114 10.34 12.67 6.63
C ARG A 114 11.65 13.27 6.13
N ASP A 115 12.78 12.68 6.46
CA ASP A 115 14.12 13.04 6.01
C ASP A 115 14.56 12.31 4.73
N GLY A 116 13.69 11.43 4.20
CA GLY A 116 13.96 10.59 3.05
C GLY A 116 14.79 9.33 3.36
N ALA A 117 15.10 9.03 4.62
CA ALA A 117 15.73 7.77 4.99
C ALA A 117 14.74 6.61 4.89
N GLN A 118 15.18 5.47 4.38
CA GLN A 118 14.38 4.25 4.39
C GLN A 118 14.27 3.72 5.83
N ILE A 119 13.04 3.56 6.32
CA ILE A 119 12.75 3.11 7.68
C ILE A 119 12.04 1.74 7.74
N GLY A 120 11.67 1.18 6.58
CA GLY A 120 11.06 -0.14 6.53
C GLY A 120 10.79 -0.62 5.11
N LEU A 121 10.45 -1.89 5.00
CA LEU A 121 10.00 -2.52 3.75
C LEU A 121 9.10 -3.72 4.02
N TYR A 122 8.33 -4.10 2.99
CA TYR A 122 7.57 -5.34 2.99
C TYR A 122 7.52 -5.92 1.56
N HIS A 123 7.86 -7.19 1.42
CA HIS A 123 7.70 -7.97 0.19
C HIS A 123 6.37 -8.70 0.19
N LYS A 124 5.56 -8.53 -0.85
CA LYS A 124 4.24 -9.20 -0.98
C LYS A 124 4.35 -10.70 -0.76
N MET A 125 3.61 -11.22 0.21
CA MET A 125 3.61 -12.64 0.56
C MET A 125 2.64 -13.45 -0.29
N HIS A 126 1.39 -12.98 -0.45
CA HIS A 126 0.37 -13.71 -1.19
C HIS A 126 0.26 -13.19 -2.63
N LEU A 127 0.59 -14.05 -3.58
CA LEU A 127 0.58 -13.72 -5.00
C LEU A 127 -0.79 -14.00 -5.62
N PHE A 128 -1.29 -13.03 -6.39
CA PHE A 128 -2.62 -13.11 -6.96
C PHE A 128 -2.68 -14.13 -8.10
N GLY A 129 -3.59 -15.09 -7.97
CA GLY A 129 -3.97 -16.03 -9.01
C GLY A 129 -5.48 -16.02 -9.19
N PHE A 130 -5.96 -15.83 -10.42
CA PHE A 130 -7.37 -15.88 -10.76
C PHE A 130 -7.57 -16.41 -12.17
N SER A 131 -8.55 -17.27 -12.36
CA SER A 131 -8.97 -17.75 -13.67
C SER A 131 -10.49 -17.83 -13.72
N GLY A 132 -11.11 -17.02 -14.54
CA GLY A 132 -12.56 -16.98 -14.70
C GLY A 132 -13.04 -15.69 -15.35
N LEU A 133 -14.29 -15.64 -15.81
CA LEU A 133 -14.95 -14.47 -16.42
C LEU A 133 -14.16 -13.84 -17.58
N GLY A 134 -13.38 -14.67 -18.32
CA GLY A 134 -12.54 -14.19 -19.43
C GLY A 134 -11.19 -13.58 -19.00
N GLU A 135 -10.88 -13.57 -17.70
CA GLU A 135 -9.63 -13.03 -17.15
C GLU A 135 -8.75 -14.16 -16.60
N ARG A 136 -7.43 -14.01 -16.75
CA ARG A 136 -6.43 -14.88 -16.14
C ARG A 136 -5.30 -14.03 -15.56
N TYR A 137 -4.98 -14.26 -14.30
CA TYR A 137 -3.86 -13.65 -13.59
C TYR A 137 -3.03 -14.75 -12.94
N ALA A 138 -1.70 -14.64 -13.01
CA ALA A 138 -0.77 -15.59 -12.41
C ALA A 138 0.51 -14.84 -11.98
N GLU A 139 0.41 -14.03 -10.91
CA GLU A 139 1.54 -13.24 -10.41
C GLU A 139 2.78 -14.09 -10.10
N ALA A 140 2.58 -15.33 -9.67
CA ALA A 140 3.67 -16.27 -9.37
C ALA A 140 4.58 -16.58 -10.56
N ASP A 141 4.14 -16.32 -11.78
CA ASP A 141 4.97 -16.54 -12.98
C ASP A 141 6.11 -15.50 -13.07
N THR A 142 5.90 -14.28 -12.55
CA THR A 142 6.83 -13.14 -12.68
C THR A 142 7.22 -12.50 -11.36
N ILE A 143 6.62 -12.91 -10.24
CA ILE A 143 6.88 -12.37 -8.90
C ILE A 143 7.26 -13.50 -7.96
N SER A 144 8.29 -13.27 -7.14
CA SER A 144 8.64 -14.15 -6.01
C SER A 144 7.88 -13.71 -4.76
N ALA A 145 7.37 -14.69 -4.01
CA ALA A 145 6.69 -14.41 -2.75
C ALA A 145 7.69 -13.96 -1.67
N GLY A 146 7.29 -12.97 -0.87
CA GLY A 146 7.97 -12.65 0.38
C GLY A 146 7.75 -13.75 1.41
N GLY A 147 8.71 -13.88 2.36
CA GLY A 147 8.64 -14.90 3.43
C GLY A 147 8.38 -14.31 4.82
N ASP A 148 8.56 -13.03 4.99
CA ASP A 148 8.57 -12.40 6.31
C ASP A 148 7.30 -11.59 6.56
N VAL A 149 6.77 -11.73 7.77
CA VAL A 149 5.70 -10.85 8.27
C VAL A 149 6.32 -9.50 8.62
N PRO A 150 5.76 -8.37 8.12
CA PRO A 150 6.38 -7.08 8.31
C PRO A 150 6.30 -6.59 9.76
N GLU A 151 7.39 -5.99 10.24
CA GLU A 151 7.46 -5.25 11.49
C GLU A 151 7.73 -3.78 11.18
N LEU A 152 6.68 -2.99 11.11
CA LEU A 152 6.75 -1.59 10.69
C LEU A 152 6.29 -0.64 11.78
N SER A 153 6.90 0.53 11.83
CA SER A 153 6.44 1.68 12.62
C SER A 153 6.83 2.98 11.93
N ALA A 154 6.05 4.03 12.17
CA ALA A 154 6.36 5.40 11.76
C ALA A 154 5.84 6.37 12.81
N ASP A 155 6.59 7.44 13.11
CA ASP A 155 6.25 8.41 14.15
C ASP A 155 5.81 7.72 15.48
N GLU A 156 6.50 6.65 15.87
CA GLU A 156 6.23 5.81 17.07
C GLU A 156 4.89 5.04 17.02
N VAL A 157 4.17 5.05 15.90
CA VAL A 157 2.92 4.32 15.70
C VAL A 157 3.21 2.95 15.11
N PRO A 158 2.75 1.86 15.74
CA PRO A 158 2.90 0.52 15.18
C PRO A 158 1.95 0.33 14.00
N LEU A 159 2.50 -0.23 12.90
CA LEU A 159 1.83 -0.40 11.62
C LEU A 159 1.71 -1.86 11.25
N ALA A 160 0.61 -2.22 10.60
CA ALA A 160 0.52 -3.41 9.77
C ALA A 160 0.58 -3.02 8.30
N ALA A 161 1.07 -3.94 7.49
CA ALA A 161 1.06 -3.79 6.04
C ALA A 161 0.59 -5.06 5.35
N GLY A 162 -0.06 -4.88 4.21
CA GLY A 162 -0.36 -5.92 3.24
C GLY A 162 -0.39 -5.29 1.85
N ILE A 163 -0.21 -6.07 0.81
CA ILE A 163 -0.26 -5.60 -0.58
C ILE A 163 -1.38 -6.35 -1.30
N CYS A 164 -2.43 -5.63 -1.72
CA CYS A 164 -3.47 -6.10 -2.63
C CYS A 164 -4.10 -7.44 -2.19
N TYR A 165 -3.63 -8.56 -2.74
CA TYR A 165 -4.17 -9.90 -2.48
C TYR A 165 -4.04 -10.35 -1.03
N ASP A 166 -3.05 -9.82 -0.28
CA ASP A 166 -2.90 -10.08 1.16
C ASP A 166 -4.18 -9.74 1.94
N LEU A 167 -4.99 -8.79 1.44
CA LEU A 167 -6.27 -8.40 2.02
C LEU A 167 -7.23 -9.59 2.26
N ARG A 168 -7.07 -10.68 1.51
CA ARG A 168 -7.95 -11.86 1.61
C ARG A 168 -7.59 -12.80 2.75
N PHE A 169 -6.45 -12.61 3.39
CA PHE A 169 -5.89 -13.51 4.40
C PHE A 169 -5.93 -12.87 5.80
N PRO A 170 -7.03 -13.03 6.57
CA PRO A 170 -7.15 -12.40 7.89
C PRO A 170 -6.08 -12.90 8.87
N GLU A 171 -5.64 -14.15 8.75
CA GLU A 171 -4.56 -14.73 9.54
C GLU A 171 -3.24 -13.98 9.37
N PHE A 172 -2.94 -13.48 8.18
CA PHE A 172 -1.74 -12.70 7.91
C PHE A 172 -1.69 -11.41 8.75
N PHE A 173 -2.80 -10.68 8.85
CA PHE A 173 -2.86 -9.47 9.69
C PHE A 173 -2.86 -9.80 11.18
N ARG A 174 -3.40 -10.96 11.55
CA ARG A 174 -3.38 -11.44 12.94
C ARG A 174 -2.00 -11.93 13.38
N ALA A 175 -1.13 -12.31 12.46
CA ALA A 175 0.25 -12.71 12.71
C ALA A 175 1.17 -11.50 12.94
N GLN A 176 0.81 -10.32 12.44
CA GLN A 176 1.56 -9.10 12.68
C GLN A 176 1.42 -8.65 14.14
N ARG A 177 2.43 -7.95 14.67
CA ARG A 177 2.36 -7.37 16.02
C ARG A 177 1.13 -6.49 16.17
N PRO A 178 0.63 -6.22 17.40
CA PRO A 178 -0.45 -5.27 17.61
C PRO A 178 -0.14 -3.93 16.93
N PHE A 179 -1.06 -3.43 16.14
CA PHE A 179 -0.89 -2.23 15.32
C PHE A 179 -2.08 -1.29 15.46
N ASP A 180 -1.85 -0.02 15.16
CA ASP A 180 -2.86 1.03 15.20
C ASP A 180 -3.39 1.39 13.81
N VAL A 181 -2.56 1.23 12.77
CA VAL A 181 -2.91 1.54 11.38
C VAL A 181 -2.48 0.40 10.45
N LEU A 182 -3.37 0.03 9.55
CA LEU A 182 -3.12 -0.92 8.46
C LEU A 182 -2.92 -0.16 7.14
N LEU A 183 -1.84 -0.45 6.44
CA LEU A 183 -1.49 0.09 5.13
C LEU A 183 -1.78 -0.95 4.05
N LEU A 184 -2.53 -0.56 3.00
CA LEU A 184 -2.89 -1.48 1.92
C LEU A 184 -2.80 -0.82 0.53
N PRO A 185 -1.63 -0.80 -0.10
CA PRO A 185 -1.51 -0.49 -1.52
C PRO A 185 -2.09 -1.62 -2.38
N ALA A 186 -2.81 -1.29 -3.45
CA ALA A 186 -3.48 -2.29 -4.29
C ALA A 186 -3.64 -1.88 -5.75
N ALA A 187 -3.82 -2.91 -6.60
CA ALA A 187 -4.30 -2.82 -7.96
C ALA A 187 -5.42 -3.85 -8.19
N PHE A 188 -6.47 -3.79 -7.38
CA PHE A 188 -7.61 -4.71 -7.45
C PHE A 188 -8.27 -4.65 -8.82
N THR A 189 -8.54 -5.80 -9.43
CA THR A 189 -9.31 -5.86 -10.67
C THR A 189 -10.71 -5.27 -10.44
N TYR A 190 -11.29 -4.66 -11.44
CA TYR A 190 -12.63 -4.06 -11.36
C TYR A 190 -13.68 -5.08 -10.87
N THR A 191 -13.63 -6.29 -11.44
CA THR A 191 -14.58 -7.37 -11.12
C THR A 191 -14.58 -7.76 -9.65
N THR A 192 -13.40 -8.06 -9.10
CA THR A 192 -13.28 -8.47 -7.70
C THR A 192 -13.34 -7.28 -6.73
N GLY A 193 -12.89 -6.11 -7.17
CA GLY A 193 -12.94 -4.88 -6.37
C GLY A 193 -14.36 -4.46 -6.07
N ARG A 194 -15.22 -4.40 -7.09
CA ARG A 194 -16.64 -4.08 -6.94
C ARG A 194 -17.37 -4.97 -5.93
N ALA A 195 -16.99 -6.24 -5.84
CA ALA A 195 -17.66 -7.19 -4.95
C ALA A 195 -17.05 -7.24 -3.54
N HIS A 196 -15.73 -7.02 -3.40
CA HIS A 196 -15.03 -7.41 -2.16
C HIS A 196 -14.22 -6.28 -1.51
N TRP A 197 -13.81 -5.24 -2.25
CA TRP A 197 -12.81 -4.26 -1.78
C TRP A 197 -13.23 -3.56 -0.48
N GLU A 198 -14.32 -2.84 -0.50
CA GLU A 198 -14.81 -2.11 0.67
C GLU A 198 -15.16 -3.07 1.82
N LEU A 199 -15.85 -4.17 1.50
CA LEU A 199 -16.23 -5.19 2.50
C LEU A 199 -15.02 -5.70 3.28
N LEU A 200 -13.95 -6.10 2.56
CA LEU A 200 -12.76 -6.66 3.19
C LEU A 200 -11.98 -5.60 3.98
N LEU A 201 -11.83 -4.39 3.45
CA LEU A 201 -11.14 -3.30 4.16
C LEU A 201 -11.84 -2.94 5.46
N ARG A 202 -13.15 -2.81 5.44
CA ARG A 202 -13.95 -2.54 6.65
C ARG A 202 -13.88 -3.68 7.64
N ALA A 203 -13.90 -4.93 7.16
CA ALA A 203 -13.70 -6.09 8.02
C ALA A 203 -12.34 -6.03 8.73
N ARG A 204 -11.25 -5.71 8.01
CA ARG A 204 -9.90 -5.57 8.61
C ARG A 204 -9.85 -4.45 9.65
N ALA A 205 -10.50 -3.31 9.39
CA ALA A 205 -10.58 -2.22 10.35
C ALA A 205 -11.29 -2.66 11.65
N VAL A 206 -12.46 -3.26 11.52
CA VAL A 206 -13.31 -3.66 12.65
C VAL A 206 -12.67 -4.79 13.47
N GLU A 207 -12.24 -5.87 12.82
CA GLU A 207 -11.71 -7.04 13.53
C GLU A 207 -10.36 -6.78 14.22
N ASN A 208 -9.53 -5.87 13.66
CA ASN A 208 -8.25 -5.48 14.25
C ASN A 208 -8.34 -4.21 15.08
N GLN A 209 -9.51 -3.55 15.12
CA GLN A 209 -9.74 -2.29 15.83
C GLN A 209 -8.62 -1.27 15.52
N CYS A 210 -8.42 -1.01 14.23
CA CYS A 210 -7.36 -0.16 13.68
C CYS A 210 -7.91 0.77 12.60
N TYR A 211 -7.17 1.85 12.30
CA TYR A 211 -7.38 2.58 11.06
C TYR A 211 -6.89 1.78 9.86
N VAL A 212 -7.51 1.99 8.70
CA VAL A 212 -7.04 1.44 7.42
C VAL A 212 -6.82 2.59 6.44
N ILE A 213 -5.63 2.64 5.84
CA ILE A 213 -5.30 3.52 4.72
C ILE A 213 -5.11 2.61 3.50
N ALA A 214 -5.99 2.72 2.51
CA ALA A 214 -5.96 1.90 1.30
C ALA A 214 -5.79 2.79 0.06
N ALA A 215 -4.67 2.63 -0.65
CA ALA A 215 -4.37 3.34 -1.89
C ALA A 215 -4.44 2.38 -3.08
N ALA A 216 -5.18 2.75 -4.12
CA ALA A 216 -5.49 1.84 -5.22
C ALA A 216 -5.15 2.44 -6.59
N GLN A 217 -4.85 1.57 -7.56
CA GLN A 217 -4.96 1.89 -8.97
C GLN A 217 -6.44 1.98 -9.33
N GLY A 218 -6.86 3.02 -10.08
CA GLY A 218 -8.28 3.29 -10.29
C GLY A 218 -8.66 3.81 -11.67
N GLY A 219 -8.82 2.92 -12.64
CA GLY A 219 -9.21 3.29 -14.00
C GLY A 219 -8.90 2.22 -15.04
N GLU A 220 -8.93 2.63 -16.31
CA GLU A 220 -8.53 1.80 -17.44
C GLU A 220 -7.06 2.06 -17.80
N HIS A 221 -6.28 0.99 -17.90
CA HIS A 221 -4.87 1.04 -18.23
C HIS A 221 -4.63 0.69 -19.70
N GLU A 222 -3.49 1.09 -20.25
CA GLU A 222 -3.14 0.86 -21.66
C GLU A 222 -3.10 -0.61 -22.07
N SER A 223 -2.97 -1.53 -21.11
CA SER A 223 -3.08 -2.98 -21.33
C SER A 223 -4.50 -3.47 -21.57
N GLY A 224 -5.51 -2.60 -21.43
CA GLY A 224 -6.92 -2.98 -21.39
C GLY A 224 -7.39 -3.47 -20.00
N ARG A 225 -6.48 -3.62 -19.04
CA ARG A 225 -6.82 -3.95 -17.65
C ARG A 225 -7.60 -2.79 -17.03
N ARG A 226 -8.68 -3.09 -16.33
CA ARG A 226 -9.42 -2.13 -15.51
C ARG A 226 -9.24 -2.43 -14.03
N THR A 227 -8.84 -1.44 -13.25
CA THR A 227 -8.74 -1.51 -11.79
C THR A 227 -9.86 -0.74 -11.12
N PHE A 228 -10.20 -1.13 -9.88
CA PHE A 228 -11.44 -0.70 -9.23
C PHE A 228 -11.35 0.72 -8.63
N GLY A 229 -10.15 1.18 -8.25
CA GLY A 229 -10.00 2.43 -7.53
C GLY A 229 -10.51 2.35 -6.11
N HIS A 230 -11.33 3.31 -5.72
CA HIS A 230 -11.90 3.41 -4.38
C HIS A 230 -10.82 3.45 -3.29
N SER A 231 -9.75 4.24 -3.54
CA SER A 231 -8.80 4.56 -2.46
C SER A 231 -9.57 5.16 -1.31
N MET A 232 -9.35 4.66 -0.07
CA MET A 232 -10.17 5.06 1.07
C MET A 232 -9.39 5.03 2.39
N ILE A 233 -9.92 5.78 3.35
CA ILE A 233 -9.46 5.77 4.74
C ILE A 233 -10.64 5.37 5.62
N ILE A 234 -10.42 4.42 6.54
CA ILE A 234 -11.47 3.81 7.36
C ILE A 234 -11.07 3.90 8.84
N ASP A 235 -12.02 4.20 9.71
CA ASP A 235 -11.83 4.28 11.15
C ASP A 235 -11.88 2.90 11.84
N PRO A 236 -11.45 2.77 13.10
CA PRO A 236 -11.47 1.50 13.84
C PRO A 236 -12.86 0.90 14.09
N TRP A 237 -13.93 1.65 13.82
CA TRP A 237 -15.32 1.19 13.91
C TRP A 237 -15.87 0.70 12.56
N GLY A 238 -15.08 0.85 11.48
CA GLY A 238 -15.46 0.49 10.12
C GLY A 238 -16.19 1.61 9.35
N GLU A 239 -16.14 2.85 9.84
CA GLU A 239 -16.65 4.01 9.15
C GLU A 239 -15.68 4.46 8.05
N VAL A 240 -16.18 4.67 6.83
CA VAL A 240 -15.38 5.22 5.73
C VAL A 240 -15.30 6.73 5.90
N LEU A 241 -14.11 7.22 6.27
CA LEU A 241 -13.84 8.64 6.51
C LEU A 241 -13.67 9.43 5.22
N ALA A 242 -13.05 8.81 4.21
CA ALA A 242 -12.84 9.39 2.90
C ALA A 242 -12.73 8.30 1.84
N VAL A 243 -13.21 8.57 0.62
CA VAL A 243 -13.12 7.65 -0.53
C VAL A 243 -13.02 8.44 -1.85
N LEU A 244 -12.17 7.97 -2.77
CA LEU A 244 -12.11 8.42 -4.16
C LEU A 244 -12.55 7.27 -5.07
N PRO A 245 -13.77 7.29 -5.64
CA PRO A 245 -14.28 6.14 -6.39
C PRO A 245 -13.47 5.84 -7.66
N GLU A 246 -13.32 6.80 -8.55
CA GLU A 246 -12.63 6.61 -9.84
C GLU A 246 -11.74 7.82 -10.16
N GLY A 247 -10.82 7.63 -11.11
CA GLY A 247 -9.91 8.67 -11.55
C GLY A 247 -8.65 8.78 -10.70
N GLU A 248 -7.83 9.76 -11.03
CA GLU A 248 -6.60 10.07 -10.32
C GLU A 248 -6.83 11.15 -9.27
N GLY A 249 -6.23 11.02 -8.10
CA GLY A 249 -6.35 12.03 -7.05
C GLY A 249 -5.85 11.58 -5.69
N VAL A 250 -6.24 12.34 -4.67
CA VAL A 250 -5.84 12.14 -3.27
C VAL A 250 -7.07 12.25 -2.38
N VAL A 251 -7.22 11.33 -1.44
CA VAL A 251 -8.14 11.46 -0.31
C VAL A 251 -7.36 11.64 0.97
N VAL A 252 -7.87 12.50 1.86
CA VAL A 252 -7.22 12.84 3.13
C VAL A 252 -8.23 12.69 4.28
N ALA A 253 -7.78 12.16 5.41
CA ALA A 253 -8.56 12.09 6.64
C ALA A 253 -7.65 12.18 7.87
N ASP A 254 -8.22 12.62 8.98
CA ASP A 254 -7.54 12.67 10.27
C ASP A 254 -7.72 11.34 11.00
N LEU A 255 -6.61 10.73 11.44
CA LEU A 255 -6.58 9.57 12.31
C LEU A 255 -6.49 10.04 13.75
N ASP A 256 -7.60 9.96 14.48
CA ASP A 256 -7.72 10.42 15.85
C ASP A 256 -7.32 9.33 16.85
N GLY A 257 -6.25 9.55 17.60
CA GLY A 257 -5.79 8.63 18.64
C GLY A 257 -6.80 8.41 19.76
N ALA A 258 -7.60 9.43 20.12
CA ALA A 258 -8.64 9.31 21.14
C ALA A 258 -9.80 8.42 20.64
N ARG A 259 -10.16 8.53 19.36
CA ARG A 259 -11.15 7.65 18.72
C ARG A 259 -10.72 6.19 18.77
N LEU A 260 -9.47 5.89 18.37
CA LEU A 260 -8.90 4.55 18.45
C LEU A 260 -9.00 3.97 19.86
N GLN A 261 -8.55 4.74 20.85
CA GLN A 261 -8.60 4.32 22.26
C GLN A 261 -10.02 4.10 22.74
N SER A 262 -10.96 4.98 22.35
CA SER A 262 -12.37 4.86 22.71
C SER A 262 -12.98 3.56 22.18
N VAL A 263 -12.73 3.21 20.91
CA VAL A 263 -13.21 1.96 20.32
C VAL A 263 -12.68 0.74 21.09
N ARG A 264 -11.37 0.69 21.33
CA ARG A 264 -10.70 -0.42 22.03
C ARG A 264 -11.11 -0.55 23.50
N THR A 265 -11.49 0.55 24.13
CA THR A 265 -11.95 0.55 25.54
C THR A 265 -13.39 0.09 25.64
N ARG A 266 -14.28 0.58 24.76
CA ARG A 266 -15.71 0.24 24.80
C ARG A 266 -16.00 -1.18 24.33
N LEU A 267 -15.23 -1.69 23.38
CA LEU A 267 -15.35 -3.05 22.85
C LEU A 267 -13.96 -3.72 22.83
N PRO A 268 -13.47 -4.25 23.97
CA PRO A 268 -12.10 -4.77 24.04
C PRO A 268 -11.95 -6.15 23.40
N ALA A 269 -12.43 -6.30 22.14
CA ALA A 269 -12.49 -7.56 21.41
C ALA A 269 -11.10 -8.20 21.24
N LEU A 270 -10.06 -7.40 21.04
CA LEU A 270 -8.69 -7.91 20.93
C LEU A 270 -8.20 -8.59 22.21
N LYS A 271 -8.66 -8.12 23.40
CA LYS A 271 -8.33 -8.73 24.69
C LYS A 271 -9.15 -9.99 24.98
N HIS A 272 -10.28 -10.17 24.32
CA HIS A 272 -11.16 -11.33 24.47
C HIS A 272 -10.76 -12.52 23.58
N ARG A 273 -9.72 -12.35 22.76
CA ARG A 273 -9.22 -13.45 21.92
C ARG A 273 -8.65 -14.58 22.76
N LEU A 274 -9.13 -15.78 22.54
CA LEU A 274 -8.62 -17.01 23.17
C LEU A 274 -7.62 -17.74 22.29
N LEU A 275 -7.82 -17.70 20.95
CA LEU A 275 -6.91 -18.29 20.00
C LEU A 275 -5.79 -17.30 19.66
N GLN A 276 -4.56 -17.78 19.72
CA GLN A 276 -3.38 -17.04 19.26
C GLN A 276 -2.95 -17.60 17.89
N THR A 277 -2.57 -16.72 16.98
CA THR A 277 -1.93 -17.13 15.73
C THR A 277 -0.51 -17.57 16.08
N ILE A 278 -0.20 -18.83 15.83
CA ILE A 278 1.16 -19.38 15.96
C ILE A 278 1.77 -19.31 14.55
N LEU A 279 2.87 -18.57 14.43
CA LEU A 279 3.71 -18.55 13.22
C LEU A 279 4.77 -19.63 13.32
#